data_eac4cd22b0d05c02688eacdd20dd45a5
#
_entry.id   eac4cd22b0d05c02688eacdd20dd45a5
#
_cell.length_a   1.000
_cell.length_b   1.000
_cell.length_c   1.000
_cell.angle_alpha   90.00
_cell.angle_beta   90.00
_cell.angle_gamma   90.00
#
_symmetry.space_group_name_H-M   'P 1'
#
loop_
_entity.id
_entity.type
_entity.pdbx_description
1 polymer ?
#
loop_
_entity_poly.entity_id
_entity_poly.type
_entity_poly.pdbx_seq_one_letter_code
_entity_poly.pdbx_strand_id
1 'polypeptide(L)'
;MPYAAPNRVNDFVIKIATVNGTGSASANGLLMKAVFRSGVPVVGKNYFPSNIQGLPTWYEIRVTRDGHRARSGQVDMMVALNAETYTRDLQEVTSGGYFLYDSTWPRPALLLRDDVTVLGVPFARLCNENFSGVRNRI
;
A
#
# COMPACT_ATOMS: atom_id res chain seq x y z
N MET A 1 -17.31 -7.13 17.32
CA MET A 1 -16.44 -6.30 18.17
C MET A 1 -15.53 -5.50 17.27
N PRO A 2 -15.39 -4.21 17.46
CA PRO A 2 -14.38 -3.49 16.72
C PRO A 2 -13.00 -4.05 17.13
N TYR A 3 -12.26 -4.56 16.18
CA TYR A 3 -10.87 -4.94 16.39
C TYR A 3 -10.12 -3.70 16.85
N ALA A 4 -9.65 -3.71 18.08
CA ALA A 4 -8.75 -2.66 18.55
C ALA A 4 -7.46 -2.79 17.74
N ALA A 5 -7.14 -1.76 16.98
CA ALA A 5 -5.85 -1.69 16.31
C ALA A 5 -4.76 -1.92 17.35
N PRO A 6 -3.78 -2.78 17.10
CA PRO A 6 -2.71 -3.01 18.05
C PRO A 6 -2.04 -1.68 18.38
N ASN A 7 -1.89 -1.40 19.67
CA ASN A 7 -1.23 -0.17 20.15
C ASN A 7 0.28 -0.24 19.86
N ARG A 8 0.64 -0.09 18.58
CA ARG A 8 2.02 -0.14 18.08
C ARG A 8 2.46 1.27 17.72
N VAL A 9 3.40 1.80 18.46
CA VAL A 9 4.01 3.07 18.13
C VAL A 9 5.24 2.82 17.26
N ASN A 10 5.23 3.35 16.03
CA ASN A 10 6.34 3.23 15.08
C ASN A 10 6.80 1.78 14.84
N ASP A 11 5.86 0.84 14.78
CA ASP A 11 6.13 -0.56 14.45
C ASP A 11 5.03 -1.12 13.55
N PHE A 12 5.17 -0.94 12.24
CA PHE A 12 4.17 -1.36 11.26
C PHE A 12 4.79 -1.54 9.87
N VAL A 13 4.04 -2.20 9.00
CA VAL A 13 4.39 -2.41 7.60
C VAL A 13 3.30 -1.81 6.70
N ILE A 14 3.72 -0.94 5.78
CA ILE A 14 2.90 -0.49 4.66
C ILE A 14 3.37 -1.23 3.41
N LYS A 15 2.44 -1.84 2.67
CA LYS A 15 2.71 -2.46 1.38
C LYS A 15 1.87 -1.77 0.31
N ILE A 16 2.50 -1.37 -0.79
CA ILE A 16 1.87 -0.63 -1.86
C ILE A 16 1.92 -1.49 -3.12
N ALA A 17 0.75 -1.91 -3.59
CA ALA A 17 0.58 -2.71 -4.80
C ALA A 17 0.29 -1.80 -5.99
N THR A 18 1.12 -1.87 -7.01
CA THR A 18 1.03 -1.04 -8.22
C THR A 18 1.31 -1.85 -9.47
N VAL A 19 1.40 -1.16 -10.59
CA VAL A 19 1.78 -1.74 -11.89
C VAL A 19 3.19 -1.27 -12.25
N ASN A 20 4.04 -2.20 -12.70
CA ASN A 20 5.40 -1.89 -13.11
C ASN A 20 5.42 -0.93 -14.31
N GLY A 21 6.33 0.05 -14.29
CA GLY A 21 6.48 1.06 -15.34
C GLY A 21 5.58 2.29 -15.18
N THR A 22 4.84 2.42 -14.07
CA THR A 22 4.00 3.61 -13.78
C THR A 22 4.74 4.73 -13.04
N GLY A 23 6.02 4.54 -12.69
CA GLY A 23 6.80 5.48 -11.88
C GLY A 23 6.55 5.37 -10.38
N SER A 24 5.77 4.38 -9.97
CA SER A 24 5.39 4.16 -8.57
C SER A 24 6.59 3.93 -7.64
N ALA A 25 7.65 3.29 -8.12
CA ALA A 25 8.86 3.06 -7.32
C ALA A 25 9.49 4.36 -6.80
N SER A 26 9.51 5.42 -7.64
CA SER A 26 10.03 6.74 -7.24
C SER A 26 9.14 7.41 -6.21
N ALA A 27 7.82 7.36 -6.39
CA ALA A 27 6.84 7.92 -5.45
C ALA A 27 6.90 7.19 -4.10
N ASN A 28 6.97 5.87 -4.11
CA ASN A 28 7.06 5.03 -2.91
C ASN A 28 8.39 5.27 -2.16
N GLY A 29 9.50 5.45 -2.91
CA GLY A 29 10.79 5.83 -2.33
C GLY A 29 10.76 7.22 -1.69
N LEU A 30 9.98 8.16 -2.22
CA LEU A 30 9.79 9.48 -1.62
C LEU A 30 9.03 9.38 -0.29
N LEU A 31 7.98 8.57 -0.22
CA LEU A 31 7.24 8.30 1.01
C LEU A 31 8.17 7.70 2.09
N MET A 32 8.95 6.70 1.73
CA MET A 32 9.93 6.09 2.64
C MET A 32 10.94 7.10 3.15
N LYS A 33 11.46 7.98 2.27
CA LYS A 33 12.39 9.06 2.67
C LYS A 33 11.74 10.08 3.60
N ALA A 34 10.45 10.37 3.41
CA ALA A 34 9.72 11.28 4.30
C ALA A 34 9.64 10.71 5.73
N VAL A 35 9.32 9.43 5.87
CA VAL A 35 9.34 8.73 7.16
C VAL A 35 10.74 8.75 7.78
N PHE A 36 11.77 8.45 7.00
CA PHE A 36 13.16 8.49 7.46
C PHE A 36 13.56 9.88 8.00
N ARG A 37 13.18 10.94 7.27
CA ARG A 37 13.47 12.33 7.67
C ARG A 37 12.72 12.78 8.93
N SER A 38 11.63 12.11 9.28
CA SER A 38 10.96 12.36 10.56
C SER A 38 11.66 11.73 11.77
N GLY A 39 12.82 11.08 11.55
CA GLY A 39 13.62 10.49 12.62
C GLY A 39 13.21 9.07 13.02
N VAL A 40 12.33 8.43 12.25
CA VAL A 40 11.88 7.07 12.53
C VAL A 40 12.65 6.07 11.67
N PRO A 41 13.25 5.01 12.24
CA PRO A 41 13.92 3.98 11.47
C PRO A 41 12.95 3.31 10.48
N VAL A 42 13.37 3.24 9.21
CA VAL A 42 12.55 2.72 8.12
C VAL A 42 13.40 2.01 7.08
N VAL A 43 12.86 0.96 6.49
CA VAL A 43 13.46 0.24 5.36
C VAL A 43 12.41 0.08 4.28
N GLY A 44 12.77 0.44 3.05
CA GLY A 44 11.95 0.23 1.85
C GLY A 44 12.50 -0.89 1.00
N LYS A 45 11.64 -1.76 0.49
CA LYS A 45 12.02 -2.84 -0.42
C LYS A 45 11.00 -3.00 -1.54
N ASN A 46 11.53 -3.10 -2.74
CA ASN A 46 10.72 -3.34 -3.93
C ASN A 46 10.67 -4.84 -4.25
N TYR A 47 9.49 -5.35 -4.59
CA TYR A 47 9.26 -6.72 -5.00
C TYR A 47 8.73 -6.75 -6.42
N PHE A 48 9.54 -7.25 -7.34
CA PHE A 48 9.15 -7.45 -8.73
C PHE A 48 9.11 -8.95 -9.02
N PRO A 49 7.99 -9.51 -9.43
CA PRO A 49 7.98 -10.85 -10.00
C PRO A 49 8.68 -10.89 -11.36
N SER A 50 8.73 -9.74 -12.07
CA SER A 50 9.34 -9.60 -13.38
C SER A 50 9.71 -8.14 -13.67
N ASN A 51 10.71 -7.91 -14.51
CA ASN A 51 11.07 -6.57 -15.04
C ASN A 51 10.16 -6.13 -16.20
N ILE A 52 9.14 -6.90 -16.54
CA ILE A 52 8.24 -6.60 -17.65
C ILE A 52 7.29 -5.47 -17.25
N GLN A 53 7.21 -4.43 -18.08
CA GLN A 53 6.26 -3.34 -17.90
C GLN A 53 4.82 -3.86 -17.96
N GLY A 54 3.97 -3.36 -17.07
CA GLY A 54 2.56 -3.74 -16.99
C GLY A 54 2.26 -4.87 -16.02
N LEU A 55 3.28 -5.57 -15.48
CA LEU A 55 3.07 -6.60 -14.47
C LEU A 55 2.95 -6.03 -13.06
N PRO A 56 2.29 -6.75 -12.13
CA PRO A 56 2.17 -6.34 -10.75
C PRO A 56 3.53 -6.15 -10.08
N THR A 57 3.65 -5.12 -9.26
CA THR A 57 4.81 -4.85 -8.41
C THR A 57 4.35 -4.36 -7.05
N TRP A 58 5.14 -4.64 -6.02
CA TRP A 58 4.86 -4.23 -4.66
C TRP A 58 6.05 -3.48 -4.07
N TYR A 59 5.76 -2.47 -3.28
CA TYR A 59 6.76 -1.78 -2.47
C TYR A 59 6.39 -1.91 -1.00
N GLU A 60 7.29 -2.46 -0.19
CA GLU A 60 7.09 -2.65 1.24
C GLU A 60 7.91 -1.63 2.02
N ILE A 61 7.27 -0.91 2.92
CA ILE A 61 7.88 0.04 3.84
C ILE A 61 7.74 -0.53 5.25
N ARG A 62 8.85 -0.96 5.82
CA ARG A 62 8.92 -1.41 7.21
C ARG A 62 9.35 -0.26 8.10
N VAL A 63 8.47 0.16 8.98
CA VAL A 63 8.73 1.15 10.03
C VAL A 63 8.93 0.41 11.34
N THR A 64 10.00 0.71 12.09
CA THR A 64 10.25 0.04 13.37
C THR A 64 11.07 0.93 14.30
N ARG A 65 10.56 1.15 15.50
CA ARG A 65 11.24 1.93 16.52
C ARG A 65 12.64 1.40 16.85
N ASP A 66 12.79 0.09 16.83
CA ASP A 66 14.03 -0.58 17.23
C ASP A 66 15.02 -0.81 16.08
N GLY A 67 14.71 -0.29 14.89
CA GLY A 67 15.60 -0.36 13.72
C GLY A 67 15.75 -1.74 13.08
N HIS A 68 14.79 -2.64 13.26
CA HIS A 68 14.78 -3.95 12.61
C HIS A 68 14.70 -3.83 11.09
N ARG A 69 15.58 -4.51 10.37
CA ARG A 69 15.64 -4.49 8.90
C ARG A 69 15.00 -5.72 8.25
N ALA A 70 14.76 -6.77 9.02
CA ALA A 70 14.16 -7.99 8.51
C ALA A 70 12.66 -7.81 8.22
N ARG A 71 12.16 -8.58 7.25
CA ARG A 71 10.73 -8.66 6.95
C ARG A 71 9.99 -9.28 8.12
N SER A 72 8.88 -8.67 8.56
CA SER A 72 8.06 -9.22 9.65
C SER A 72 7.06 -10.27 9.17
N GLY A 73 6.81 -10.35 7.85
CA GLY A 73 5.74 -11.18 7.29
C GLY A 73 4.32 -10.66 7.52
N GLN A 74 4.18 -9.54 8.22
CA GLN A 74 2.90 -8.87 8.49
C GLN A 74 2.73 -7.68 7.54
N VAL A 75 1.49 -7.38 7.16
CA VAL A 75 1.11 -6.17 6.43
C VAL A 75 0.01 -5.49 7.22
N ASP A 76 0.34 -4.38 7.85
CA ASP A 76 -0.60 -3.63 8.68
C ASP A 76 -1.47 -2.69 7.84
N MET A 77 -0.92 -2.17 6.74
CA MET A 77 -1.64 -1.35 5.78
C MET A 77 -1.26 -1.75 4.34
N MET A 78 -2.25 -2.10 3.56
CA MET A 78 -2.13 -2.32 2.12
C MET A 78 -2.72 -1.14 1.37
N VAL A 79 -1.96 -0.55 0.46
CA VAL A 79 -2.43 0.43 -0.52
C VAL A 79 -2.49 -0.26 -1.88
N ALA A 80 -3.67 -0.70 -2.28
CA ALA A 80 -3.87 -1.48 -3.49
C ALA A 80 -4.34 -0.57 -4.63
N LEU A 81 -3.43 -0.28 -5.55
CA LEU A 81 -3.68 0.53 -6.75
C LEU A 81 -3.76 -0.31 -8.03
N ASN A 82 -3.54 -1.63 -7.92
CA ASN A 82 -3.67 -2.56 -9.02
C ASN A 82 -4.89 -3.46 -8.80
N ALA A 83 -5.94 -3.28 -9.60
CA ALA A 83 -7.18 -4.03 -9.48
C ALA A 83 -7.02 -5.54 -9.71
N GLU A 84 -6.03 -5.96 -10.49
CA GLU A 84 -5.78 -7.37 -10.79
C GLU A 84 -5.30 -8.17 -9.57
N THR A 85 -4.72 -7.49 -8.58
CA THR A 85 -4.15 -8.13 -7.40
C THR A 85 -4.98 -7.94 -6.13
N TYR A 86 -6.11 -7.24 -6.17
CA TYR A 86 -6.90 -6.86 -5.00
C TYR A 86 -7.22 -8.03 -4.07
N THR A 87 -7.67 -9.17 -4.59
CA THR A 87 -8.02 -10.33 -3.78
C THR A 87 -6.81 -10.88 -3.03
N ARG A 88 -5.69 -11.01 -3.72
CA ARG A 88 -4.43 -11.46 -3.12
C ARG A 88 -3.93 -10.47 -2.06
N ASP A 89 -3.94 -9.18 -2.42
CA ASP A 89 -3.44 -8.12 -1.57
C ASP A 89 -4.25 -8.01 -0.27
N LEU A 90 -5.58 -8.16 -0.36
CA LEU A 90 -6.46 -8.17 0.82
C LEU A 90 -6.15 -9.35 1.75
N GLN A 91 -5.83 -10.53 1.20
CA GLN A 91 -5.48 -11.71 2.00
C GLN A 91 -4.17 -11.55 2.78
N GLU A 92 -3.24 -10.73 2.29
CA GLU A 92 -1.97 -10.47 2.97
C GLU A 92 -2.10 -9.51 4.17
N VAL A 93 -3.20 -8.78 4.29
CA VAL A 93 -3.42 -7.84 5.40
C VAL A 93 -3.64 -8.60 6.70
N THR A 94 -2.91 -8.23 7.72
CA THR A 94 -3.06 -8.77 9.07
C THR A 94 -4.42 -8.38 9.66
N SER A 95 -5.03 -9.27 10.45
CA SER A 95 -6.25 -8.96 11.20
C SER A 95 -6.10 -7.66 12.00
N GLY A 96 -7.09 -6.77 11.90
CA GLY A 96 -7.06 -5.42 12.49
C GLY A 96 -6.33 -4.40 11.63
N GLY A 97 -5.80 -4.79 10.47
CA GLY A 97 -5.12 -3.90 9.54
C GLY A 97 -6.06 -3.12 8.63
N TYR A 98 -5.47 -2.39 7.69
CA TYR A 98 -6.15 -1.50 6.75
C TYR A 98 -5.89 -1.91 5.31
N PHE A 99 -6.93 -1.83 4.50
CA PHE A 99 -6.85 -2.04 3.06
C PHE A 99 -7.41 -0.81 2.33
N LEU A 100 -6.55 -0.01 1.70
CA LEU A 100 -6.93 1.11 0.85
C LEU A 100 -6.96 0.65 -0.61
N TYR A 101 -8.03 1.00 -1.33
CA TYR A 101 -8.13 0.71 -2.76
C TYR A 101 -8.70 1.89 -3.53
N ASP A 102 -8.49 1.89 -4.85
CA ASP A 102 -9.09 2.90 -5.72
C ASP A 102 -10.58 2.63 -5.94
N SER A 103 -11.42 3.43 -5.31
CA SER A 103 -12.88 3.34 -5.41
C SER A 103 -13.47 4.10 -6.60
N THR A 104 -12.66 4.60 -7.51
CA THR A 104 -13.15 5.16 -8.78
C THR A 104 -14.05 4.17 -9.50
N TRP A 105 -13.72 2.87 -9.39
CA TRP A 105 -14.56 1.78 -9.89
C TRP A 105 -15.04 0.90 -8.73
N PRO A 106 -16.36 0.61 -8.64
CA PRO A 106 -16.92 -0.22 -7.59
C PRO A 106 -16.31 -1.63 -7.54
N ARG A 107 -16.00 -2.12 -6.36
CA ARG A 107 -15.43 -3.45 -6.10
C ARG A 107 -16.11 -4.12 -4.90
N PRO A 108 -17.39 -4.49 -5.00
CA PRO A 108 -18.15 -5.02 -3.86
C PRO A 108 -17.57 -6.31 -3.28
N ALA A 109 -16.88 -7.12 -4.09
CA ALA A 109 -16.27 -8.38 -3.63
C ALA A 109 -15.14 -8.17 -2.61
N LEU A 110 -14.58 -6.95 -2.48
CA LEU A 110 -13.54 -6.64 -1.48
C LEU A 110 -14.09 -6.50 -0.06
N LEU A 111 -15.40 -6.44 0.11
CA LEU A 111 -16.04 -6.21 1.40
C LEU A 111 -16.22 -7.50 2.22
N LEU A 112 -15.58 -8.60 1.83
CA LEU A 112 -15.80 -9.92 2.44
C LEU A 112 -14.91 -10.21 3.67
N ARG A 113 -14.03 -9.28 4.07
CA ARG A 113 -13.21 -9.43 5.28
C ARG A 113 -13.68 -8.48 6.37
N ASP A 114 -14.25 -9.04 7.43
CA ASP A 114 -14.78 -8.32 8.60
C ASP A 114 -13.70 -7.97 9.64
N ASP A 115 -12.53 -8.63 9.54
CA ASP A 115 -11.37 -8.41 10.42
C ASP A 115 -10.38 -7.36 9.88
N VAL A 116 -10.67 -6.72 8.73
CA VAL A 116 -9.85 -5.70 8.09
C VAL A 116 -10.69 -4.45 7.80
N THR A 117 -10.14 -3.28 8.08
CA THR A 117 -10.80 -2.01 7.71
C THR A 117 -10.54 -1.71 6.24
N VAL A 118 -11.58 -1.83 5.42
CA VAL A 118 -11.52 -1.55 3.98
C VAL A 118 -11.92 -0.10 3.72
N LEU A 119 -11.02 0.67 3.07
CA LEU A 119 -11.19 2.08 2.78
C LEU A 119 -11.11 2.33 1.27
N GLY A 120 -12.19 2.82 0.68
CA GLY A 120 -12.23 3.24 -0.72
C GLY A 120 -11.87 4.72 -0.87
N VAL A 121 -10.81 5.01 -1.62
CA VAL A 121 -10.42 6.38 -1.99
C VAL A 121 -10.42 6.48 -3.50
N PRO A 122 -11.14 7.42 -4.11
CA PRO A 122 -11.25 7.51 -5.58
C PRO A 122 -10.00 8.19 -6.17
N PHE A 123 -8.86 7.52 -6.08
CA PHE A 123 -7.56 8.08 -6.46
C PHE A 123 -7.51 8.54 -7.91
N ALA A 124 -7.93 7.70 -8.87
CA ALA A 124 -7.88 8.07 -10.28
C ALA A 124 -8.80 9.26 -10.59
N ARG A 125 -9.99 9.29 -9.99
CA ARG A 125 -10.90 10.44 -10.15
C ARG A 125 -10.28 11.71 -9.59
N LEU A 126 -9.75 11.70 -8.37
CA LEU A 126 -9.13 12.85 -7.74
C LEU A 126 -7.93 13.37 -8.53
N CYS A 127 -7.11 12.46 -9.08
CA CYS A 127 -6.00 12.84 -9.95
C CYS A 127 -6.49 13.55 -11.22
N ASN A 128 -7.49 12.99 -11.90
CA ASN A 128 -8.02 13.56 -13.13
C ASN A 128 -8.69 14.92 -12.93
N GLU A 129 -9.34 15.14 -11.79
CA GLU A 129 -10.02 16.39 -11.46
C GLU A 129 -9.03 17.52 -11.09
N ASN A 130 -7.90 17.17 -10.48
CA ASN A 130 -6.97 18.15 -9.90
C ASN A 130 -5.70 18.39 -10.74
N PHE A 131 -5.34 17.48 -11.65
CA PHE A 131 -4.12 17.54 -12.44
C PHE A 131 -4.43 17.41 -13.92
N SER A 132 -4.69 18.53 -14.60
CA SER A 132 -4.87 18.57 -16.05
C SER A 132 -3.54 18.46 -16.80
N GLY A 133 -3.50 17.67 -17.88
CA GLY A 133 -2.36 17.60 -18.80
C GLY A 133 -1.25 16.61 -18.44
N VAL A 134 -1.35 15.93 -17.32
CA VAL A 134 -0.47 14.81 -16.98
C VAL A 134 -1.18 13.50 -17.36
N ARG A 135 -0.48 12.60 -18.08
CA ARG A 135 -0.96 11.23 -18.25
C ARG A 135 -0.95 10.55 -16.89
N ASN A 136 -2.06 10.61 -16.18
CA ASN A 136 -2.24 9.96 -14.89
C ASN A 136 -2.32 8.45 -15.13
N ARG A 137 -1.19 7.80 -15.14
CA ARG A 137 -1.10 6.34 -15.08
C ARG A 137 -0.90 5.97 -13.62
N ILE A 138 -2.00 5.64 -12.98
CA ILE A 138 -1.98 4.93 -11.70
C ILE A 138 -2.10 3.44 -12.01
#